data_64b512a29258f9326db4ed101e145c85
#
_entry.id   64b512a29258f9326db4ed101e145c85
#
_cell.length_a   1.000
_cell.length_b   1.000
_cell.length_c   1.000
_cell.angle_alpha   90.00
_cell.angle_beta   90.00
_cell.angle_gamma   90.00
#
_symmetry.space_group_name_H-M   'P 1'
#
loop_
_entity.id
_entity.type
_entity.pdbx_description
1 polymer ?
#
loop_
_entity_poly.entity_id
_entity_poly.type
_entity_poly.pdbx_seq_one_letter_code
_entity_poly.pdbx_strand_id
1 'polypeptide(L)'
;KKVVVFFTDGMPGDGDYVENDNAGQSVNIAREMKTAGVSVYSVGVFQGADPSDLSGQGNQEHDANYFMNAVSSNYPSASSRNTNSNRVDFSNNCTLGERAEGNYYFAADNADALNDVFQSIYDDFGSSATSPIESNDNIGGEPVGYLTFTDTLGDYTEVKNFKSIVFAGEEFTQVSATPSGDGSTTTYVFQGSVDNGND
;
A
#
# COMPACT_ATOMS: atom_id res chain seq x y z
N LYS A 1 5.45 7.13 -3.01
CA LYS A 1 5.45 5.69 -2.70
C LYS A 1 4.69 4.95 -3.81
N LYS A 2 5.21 3.82 -4.31
CA LYS A 2 4.50 2.96 -5.28
C LYS A 2 3.87 1.81 -4.51
N VAL A 3 2.64 1.47 -4.85
CA VAL A 3 1.88 0.39 -4.21
C VAL A 3 1.34 -0.56 -5.27
N VAL A 4 1.42 -1.84 -4.99
CA VAL A 4 0.74 -2.90 -5.76
C VAL A 4 -0.15 -3.66 -4.78
N VAL A 5 -1.40 -3.87 -5.15
CA VAL A 5 -2.33 -4.74 -4.42
C VAL A 5 -2.53 -5.99 -5.25
N PHE A 6 -2.08 -7.10 -4.72
CA PHE A 6 -2.30 -8.42 -5.29
C PHE A 6 -3.54 -9.04 -4.62
N PHE A 7 -4.56 -9.26 -5.41
CA PHE A 7 -5.85 -9.75 -4.94
C PHE A 7 -6.16 -11.12 -5.54
N THR A 8 -6.61 -12.06 -4.71
CA THR A 8 -6.98 -13.39 -5.19
C THR A 8 -8.13 -14.01 -4.39
N ASP A 9 -9.01 -14.70 -5.09
CA ASP A 9 -10.08 -15.53 -4.54
C ASP A 9 -9.69 -17.02 -4.43
N GLY A 10 -8.45 -17.33 -4.72
CA GLY A 10 -7.95 -18.70 -4.70
C GLY A 10 -6.45 -18.81 -4.87
N MET A 11 -5.99 -19.99 -5.15
CA MET A 11 -4.58 -20.32 -5.29
C MET A 11 -4.09 -20.17 -6.72
N PRO A 12 -2.82 -19.78 -6.92
CA PRO A 12 -2.18 -19.89 -8.21
C PRO A 12 -1.94 -21.39 -8.52
N GLY A 13 -2.88 -22.03 -9.20
CA GLY A 13 -2.75 -23.43 -9.49
C GLY A 13 -3.81 -23.94 -10.45
N ASP A 14 -3.61 -25.15 -10.94
CA ASP A 14 -4.56 -25.91 -11.75
C ASP A 14 -5.09 -27.10 -10.92
N GLY A 15 -6.35 -27.01 -10.51
CA GLY A 15 -6.99 -28.05 -9.70
C GLY A 15 -6.52 -28.05 -8.23
N ASP A 16 -6.02 -29.20 -7.75
CA ASP A 16 -5.75 -29.43 -6.34
C ASP A 16 -4.36 -29.01 -5.87
N TYR A 17 -3.57 -28.26 -6.66
CA TYR A 17 -2.18 -27.96 -6.32
C TYR A 17 -1.80 -26.51 -6.63
N VAL A 18 -0.99 -25.92 -5.75
CA VAL A 18 -0.23 -24.72 -6.08
C VAL A 18 0.79 -25.08 -7.15
N GLU A 19 0.71 -24.43 -8.31
CA GLU A 19 1.75 -24.56 -9.33
C GLU A 19 3.03 -23.84 -8.85
N ASN A 20 3.93 -24.61 -8.27
CA ASN A 20 5.18 -24.09 -7.69
C ASN A 20 5.98 -23.23 -8.66
N ASP A 21 5.89 -23.48 -9.96
CA ASP A 21 6.57 -22.70 -10.99
C ASP A 21 5.98 -21.30 -11.12
N ASN A 22 4.67 -21.18 -11.29
CA ASN A 22 3.96 -19.91 -11.41
C ASN A 22 4.02 -19.13 -10.09
N ALA A 23 3.74 -19.79 -8.97
CA ALA A 23 3.82 -19.20 -7.65
C ALA A 23 5.26 -18.73 -7.33
N GLY A 24 6.25 -19.54 -7.65
CA GLY A 24 7.66 -19.20 -7.44
C GLY A 24 8.13 -18.01 -8.27
N GLN A 25 7.71 -17.92 -9.53
CA GLN A 25 7.99 -16.76 -10.38
C GLN A 25 7.33 -15.50 -9.80
N SER A 26 6.08 -15.59 -9.34
CA SER A 26 5.36 -14.47 -8.74
C SER A 26 6.07 -13.94 -7.50
N VAL A 27 6.56 -14.82 -6.61
CA VAL A 27 7.35 -14.42 -5.43
C VAL A 27 8.64 -13.70 -5.83
N ASN A 28 9.36 -14.21 -6.83
CA ASN A 28 10.60 -13.59 -7.29
C ASN A 28 10.37 -12.21 -7.94
N ILE A 29 9.32 -12.06 -8.74
CA ILE A 29 8.92 -10.77 -9.31
C ILE A 29 8.50 -9.79 -8.18
N ALA A 30 7.71 -10.26 -7.23
CA ALA A 30 7.32 -9.44 -6.07
C ALA A 30 8.56 -8.99 -5.26
N ARG A 31 9.57 -9.84 -5.10
CA ARG A 31 10.83 -9.47 -4.47
C ARG A 31 11.56 -8.36 -5.22
N GLU A 32 11.59 -8.43 -6.55
CA GLU A 32 12.18 -7.36 -7.38
C GLU A 32 11.43 -6.03 -7.19
N MET A 33 10.09 -6.07 -7.18
CA MET A 33 9.28 -4.89 -6.90
C MET A 33 9.58 -4.31 -5.50
N LYS A 34 9.61 -5.16 -4.47
CA LYS A 34 9.92 -4.77 -3.09
C LYS A 34 11.33 -4.16 -2.99
N THR A 35 12.31 -4.72 -3.68
CA THR A 35 13.68 -4.19 -3.75
C THR A 35 13.72 -2.82 -4.44
N ALA A 36 12.83 -2.57 -5.39
CA ALA A 36 12.67 -1.27 -6.06
C ALA A 36 11.83 -0.26 -5.24
N GLY A 37 11.52 -0.56 -3.97
CA GLY A 37 10.80 0.33 -3.07
C GLY A 37 9.28 0.33 -3.27
N VAL A 38 8.72 -0.68 -3.95
CA VAL A 38 7.28 -0.85 -4.09
C VAL A 38 6.74 -1.59 -2.87
N SER A 39 5.68 -1.07 -2.24
CA SER A 39 4.93 -1.82 -1.22
C SER A 39 3.94 -2.75 -1.92
N VAL A 40 4.06 -4.04 -1.64
CA VAL A 40 3.17 -5.07 -2.19
C VAL A 40 2.23 -5.55 -1.09
N TYR A 41 0.95 -5.29 -1.26
CA TYR A 41 -0.11 -5.83 -0.41
C TYR A 41 -0.72 -7.04 -1.07
N SER A 42 -0.98 -8.09 -0.31
CA SER A 42 -1.75 -9.23 -0.76
C SER A 42 -3.08 -9.29 0.00
N VAL A 43 -4.16 -9.59 -0.70
CA VAL A 43 -5.52 -9.72 -0.15
C VAL A 43 -6.09 -11.06 -0.58
N GLY A 44 -6.27 -11.95 0.38
CA GLY A 44 -6.90 -13.25 0.17
C GLY A 44 -8.38 -13.19 0.49
N VAL A 45 -9.22 -13.53 -0.49
CA VAL A 45 -10.69 -13.65 -0.33
C VAL A 45 -11.17 -15.07 -0.50
N PHE A 46 -10.33 -16.03 -0.16
CA PHE A 46 -10.65 -17.46 -0.18
C PHE A 46 -10.93 -17.96 1.23
N GLN A 47 -11.66 -19.06 1.31
CA GLN A 47 -11.93 -19.73 2.57
C GLN A 47 -10.61 -20.24 3.18
N GLY A 48 -10.37 -19.93 4.45
CA GLY A 48 -9.13 -20.31 5.13
C GLY A 48 -7.98 -19.32 4.92
N ALA A 49 -8.22 -18.14 4.32
CA ALA A 49 -7.23 -17.07 4.27
C ALA A 49 -6.84 -16.63 5.69
N ASP A 50 -5.58 -16.81 6.04
CA ASP A 50 -5.02 -16.51 7.35
C ASP A 50 -3.58 -15.97 7.23
N PRO A 51 -3.36 -14.67 7.46
CA PRO A 51 -2.03 -14.08 7.43
C PRO A 51 -1.04 -14.65 8.45
N SER A 52 -1.53 -15.30 9.50
CA SER A 52 -0.70 -15.93 10.55
C SER A 52 -0.23 -17.34 10.20
N ASP A 53 -0.85 -17.94 9.21
CA ASP A 53 -0.47 -19.30 8.77
C ASP A 53 0.77 -19.27 7.88
N LEU A 54 1.86 -19.74 8.44
CA LEU A 54 3.17 -19.85 7.79
C LEU A 54 3.64 -21.30 7.62
N SER A 55 2.74 -22.27 7.76
CA SER A 55 3.13 -23.69 7.67
C SER A 55 3.55 -24.06 6.24
N GLY A 56 2.77 -23.64 5.23
CA GLY A 56 3.05 -23.90 3.82
C GLY A 56 3.17 -25.39 3.48
N GLN A 57 2.50 -26.25 4.25
CA GLN A 57 2.58 -27.70 4.16
C GLN A 57 1.25 -28.34 4.54
N GLY A 58 0.98 -29.47 3.93
CA GLY A 58 -0.10 -30.39 4.32
C GLY A 58 -1.42 -30.20 3.60
N ASN A 59 -1.76 -29.02 3.17
CA ASN A 59 -2.95 -28.76 2.32
C ASN A 59 -2.81 -27.45 1.54
N GLN A 60 -3.72 -27.24 0.63
CA GLN A 60 -3.75 -26.09 -0.28
C GLN A 60 -3.91 -24.74 0.45
N GLU A 61 -4.68 -24.69 1.53
CA GLU A 61 -4.92 -23.46 2.29
C GLU A 61 -3.62 -22.98 2.95
N HIS A 62 -2.84 -23.89 3.52
CA HIS A 62 -1.53 -23.60 4.08
C HIS A 62 -0.53 -23.12 3.03
N ASP A 63 -0.49 -23.79 1.86
CA ASP A 63 0.35 -23.36 0.74
C ASP A 63 -0.05 -21.99 0.22
N ALA A 64 -1.35 -21.70 0.11
CA ALA A 64 -1.86 -20.41 -0.32
C ALA A 64 -1.50 -19.29 0.66
N ASN A 65 -1.68 -19.52 1.95
CA ASN A 65 -1.33 -18.54 2.99
C ASN A 65 0.17 -18.23 3.02
N TYR A 66 1.00 -19.26 2.87
CA TYR A 66 2.43 -19.10 2.76
C TYR A 66 2.84 -18.30 1.51
N PHE A 67 2.23 -18.61 0.36
CA PHE A 67 2.43 -17.88 -0.90
C PHE A 67 2.03 -16.41 -0.77
N MET A 68 0.85 -16.13 -0.21
CA MET A 68 0.36 -14.76 -0.02
C MET A 68 1.30 -13.94 0.90
N ASN A 69 1.82 -14.56 1.95
CA ASN A 69 2.85 -13.95 2.79
C ASN A 69 4.14 -13.69 2.00
N ALA A 70 4.61 -14.64 1.19
CA ALA A 70 5.84 -14.50 0.41
C ALA A 70 5.76 -13.39 -0.66
N VAL A 71 4.60 -13.24 -1.30
CA VAL A 71 4.35 -12.19 -2.30
C VAL A 71 4.28 -10.82 -1.62
N SER A 72 3.65 -10.71 -0.47
CA SER A 72 3.46 -9.44 0.23
C SER A 72 4.77 -8.84 0.75
N SER A 73 4.71 -7.56 1.13
CA SER A 73 5.82 -6.88 1.81
C SER A 73 6.01 -7.32 3.26
N ASN A 74 5.20 -8.26 3.79
CA ASN A 74 5.50 -8.91 5.06
C ASN A 74 6.89 -9.54 5.06
N TYR A 75 7.31 -10.08 3.91
CA TYR A 75 8.61 -10.73 3.73
C TYR A 75 9.35 -10.15 2.51
N PRO A 76 10.06 -9.03 2.67
CA PRO A 76 10.69 -8.33 1.56
C PRO A 76 11.72 -9.17 0.78
N SER A 77 12.41 -10.06 1.48
CA SER A 77 13.45 -10.91 0.91
C SER A 77 12.97 -12.29 0.46
N ALA A 78 11.66 -12.55 0.55
CA ALA A 78 11.11 -13.84 0.14
C ALA A 78 11.56 -14.24 -1.26
N SER A 79 11.95 -15.49 -1.42
CA SER A 79 12.46 -16.00 -2.69
C SER A 79 12.03 -17.45 -2.91
N SER A 80 11.83 -17.82 -4.14
CA SER A 80 11.50 -19.18 -4.51
C SER A 80 12.50 -19.74 -5.52
N ARG A 81 12.76 -21.04 -5.38
CA ARG A 81 13.44 -21.82 -6.40
C ARG A 81 12.42 -22.21 -7.46
N ASN A 82 12.66 -21.83 -8.70
CA ASN A 82 11.87 -22.33 -9.83
C ASN A 82 12.15 -23.82 -10.01
N THR A 83 11.23 -24.62 -9.57
CA THR A 83 11.30 -26.07 -9.77
C THR A 83 10.02 -26.52 -10.47
N ASN A 84 10.15 -27.25 -11.56
CA ASN A 84 9.03 -27.88 -12.29
C ASN A 84 8.35 -28.99 -11.46
N SER A 85 8.37 -28.91 -10.14
CA SER A 85 7.85 -29.93 -9.25
C SER A 85 6.48 -29.49 -8.74
N ASN A 86 5.43 -29.97 -9.39
CA ASN A 86 4.03 -29.60 -9.16
C ASN A 86 3.37 -30.30 -7.97
N ARG A 87 4.11 -30.93 -7.07
CA ARG A 87 3.54 -31.79 -6.01
C ARG A 87 4.26 -31.75 -4.67
N VAL A 88 4.93 -30.66 -4.40
CA VAL A 88 5.63 -30.46 -3.11
C VAL A 88 5.01 -29.27 -2.43
N ASP A 89 4.87 -29.35 -1.14
CA ASP A 89 4.47 -28.23 -0.31
C ASP A 89 5.27 -26.99 -0.69
N PHE A 90 4.60 -25.87 -0.81
CA PHE A 90 5.21 -24.64 -1.37
C PHE A 90 6.39 -24.15 -0.54
N SER A 91 6.32 -24.31 0.80
CA SER A 91 7.40 -23.95 1.71
C SER A 91 8.72 -24.71 1.47
N ASN A 92 8.68 -25.87 0.82
CA ASN A 92 9.90 -26.60 0.44
C ASN A 92 10.69 -25.90 -0.68
N ASN A 93 10.04 -25.07 -1.47
CA ASN A 93 10.59 -24.35 -2.62
C ASN A 93 10.72 -22.85 -2.40
N CYS A 94 10.08 -22.32 -1.37
CA CYS A 94 10.07 -20.91 -1.04
C CYS A 94 10.62 -20.63 0.35
N THR A 95 11.42 -19.58 0.47
CA THR A 95 11.95 -19.10 1.75
C THR A 95 11.44 -17.70 1.99
N LEU A 96 10.81 -17.46 3.14
CA LEU A 96 10.25 -16.15 3.48
C LEU A 96 11.35 -15.13 3.84
N GLY A 97 12.30 -15.53 4.67
CA GLY A 97 13.29 -14.61 5.23
C GLY A 97 12.77 -13.88 6.47
N GLU A 98 13.32 -12.72 6.78
CA GLU A 98 12.92 -11.91 7.92
C GLU A 98 11.61 -11.17 7.64
N ARG A 99 10.74 -11.13 8.65
CA ARG A 99 9.47 -10.40 8.56
C ARG A 99 9.70 -8.91 8.79
N ALA A 100 9.19 -8.08 7.89
CA ALA A 100 9.17 -6.63 8.06
C ALA A 100 8.15 -6.18 9.11
N GLU A 101 8.33 -4.98 9.62
CA GLU A 101 7.30 -4.30 10.39
C GLU A 101 6.11 -3.94 9.50
N GLY A 102 4.92 -3.90 10.10
CA GLY A 102 3.67 -3.63 9.39
C GLY A 102 2.90 -4.88 9.01
N ASN A 103 1.79 -4.69 8.33
CA ASN A 103 0.92 -5.76 7.88
C ASN A 103 0.57 -5.55 6.39
N TYR A 104 1.02 -6.47 5.56
CA TYR A 104 0.88 -6.41 4.10
C TYR A 104 0.15 -7.62 3.50
N TYR A 105 -0.27 -8.56 4.33
CA TYR A 105 -1.20 -9.60 3.91
C TYR A 105 -2.47 -9.49 4.74
N PHE A 106 -3.61 -9.37 4.07
CA PHE A 106 -4.94 -9.27 4.65
C PHE A 106 -5.82 -10.42 4.16
N ALA A 107 -6.69 -10.88 5.06
CA ALA A 107 -7.74 -11.83 4.74
C ALA A 107 -9.09 -11.11 4.80
N ALA A 108 -9.96 -11.37 3.82
CA ALA A 108 -11.32 -10.85 3.81
C ALA A 108 -12.28 -11.95 3.37
N ASP A 109 -13.22 -12.31 4.21
CA ASP A 109 -14.20 -13.37 3.97
C ASP A 109 -15.57 -12.84 3.51
N ASN A 110 -15.73 -11.52 3.52
CA ASN A 110 -16.95 -10.84 3.11
C ASN A 110 -16.66 -9.40 2.62
N ALA A 111 -17.69 -8.75 2.09
CA ALA A 111 -17.57 -7.41 1.51
C ALA A 111 -17.19 -6.32 2.53
N ASP A 112 -17.67 -6.43 3.76
CA ASP A 112 -17.35 -5.45 4.82
C ASP A 112 -15.88 -5.58 5.24
N ALA A 113 -15.40 -6.81 5.47
CA ALA A 113 -14.00 -7.08 5.75
C ALA A 113 -13.08 -6.61 4.60
N LEU A 114 -13.51 -6.79 3.35
CA LEU A 114 -12.77 -6.30 2.20
C LEU A 114 -12.69 -4.77 2.16
N ASN A 115 -13.77 -4.08 2.49
CA ASN A 115 -13.79 -2.63 2.59
C ASN A 115 -12.84 -2.12 3.69
N ASP A 116 -12.82 -2.78 4.85
CA ASP A 116 -11.90 -2.47 5.95
C ASP A 116 -10.43 -2.68 5.55
N VAL A 117 -10.14 -3.72 4.76
CA VAL A 117 -8.80 -3.97 4.20
C VAL A 117 -8.38 -2.82 3.28
N PHE A 118 -9.24 -2.40 2.35
CA PHE A 118 -8.91 -1.27 1.47
C PHE A 118 -8.74 0.04 2.23
N GLN A 119 -9.55 0.27 3.26
CA GLN A 119 -9.39 1.43 4.13
C GLN A 119 -8.04 1.38 4.88
N SER A 120 -7.65 0.22 5.40
CA SER A 120 -6.35 0.04 6.08
C SER A 120 -5.16 0.28 5.14
N ILE A 121 -5.24 -0.19 3.89
CA ILE A 121 -4.22 0.07 2.86
C ILE A 121 -4.17 1.57 2.52
N TYR A 122 -5.32 2.21 2.39
CA TYR A 122 -5.42 3.64 2.14
C TYR A 122 -4.79 4.46 3.28
N ASP A 123 -5.10 4.12 4.53
CA ASP A 123 -4.58 4.82 5.70
C ASP A 123 -3.06 4.64 5.85
N ASP A 124 -2.53 3.44 5.59
CA ASP A 124 -1.08 3.20 5.58
C ASP A 124 -0.37 3.97 4.44
N PHE A 125 -1.01 4.05 3.29
CA PHE A 125 -0.52 4.86 2.17
C PHE A 125 -0.57 6.35 2.49
N GLY A 126 -1.69 6.84 3.03
CA GLY A 126 -1.89 8.23 3.42
C GLY A 126 -0.96 8.67 4.55
N SER A 127 -0.76 7.81 5.57
CA SER A 127 0.14 8.10 6.69
C SER A 127 1.62 8.14 6.28
N SER A 128 1.99 7.42 5.23
CA SER A 128 3.36 7.44 4.70
C SER A 128 3.59 8.52 3.63
N ALA A 129 2.56 9.19 3.18
CA ALA A 129 2.63 10.42 2.41
C ALA A 129 2.88 11.61 3.37
N THR A 130 3.91 11.52 4.21
CA THR A 130 4.44 12.68 4.90
C THR A 130 5.18 13.51 3.87
N SER A 131 4.44 14.35 3.16
CA SER A 131 5.06 15.49 2.48
C SER A 131 5.78 16.30 3.53
N PRO A 132 7.03 16.70 3.31
CA PRO A 132 7.71 17.60 4.23
C PRO A 132 6.84 18.85 4.37
N ILE A 133 6.38 19.11 5.59
CA ILE A 133 5.69 20.34 5.93
C ILE A 133 6.78 21.39 6.09
N GLU A 134 6.93 22.25 5.09
CA GLU A 134 7.71 23.47 5.26
C GLU A 134 6.77 24.52 5.84
N SER A 135 6.92 24.85 7.11
CA SER A 135 6.32 26.05 7.67
C SER A 135 7.20 27.25 7.29
N ASN A 136 6.71 28.12 6.43
CA ASN A 136 7.31 29.43 6.22
C ASN A 136 6.85 30.35 7.36
N ASP A 137 7.44 30.19 8.50
CA ASP A 137 7.22 31.02 9.66
C ASP A 137 8.16 32.19 9.64
N ASN A 138 7.58 33.33 9.92
CA ASN A 138 8.18 34.61 10.24
C ASN A 138 8.52 35.54 9.07
N ILE A 139 7.51 36.23 8.60
CA ILE A 139 7.72 37.58 8.05
C ILE A 139 7.44 38.57 9.21
N GLY A 140 8.51 39.15 9.78
CA GLY A 140 8.40 40.21 10.79
C GLY A 140 8.11 39.73 12.22
N GLY A 141 8.35 38.44 12.53
CA GLY A 141 8.19 37.87 13.88
C GLY A 141 6.77 37.39 14.21
N GLU A 142 5.82 37.55 13.30
CA GLU A 142 4.49 36.98 13.45
C GLU A 142 4.40 35.66 12.64
N PRO A 143 3.79 34.61 13.18
CA PRO A 143 3.55 33.38 12.42
C PRO A 143 2.59 33.64 11.26
N VAL A 144 3.10 33.68 10.04
CA VAL A 144 2.25 33.75 8.85
C VAL A 144 1.90 32.30 8.52
N GLY A 145 0.77 31.86 9.00
CA GLY A 145 0.34 30.48 9.01
C GLY A 145 0.10 29.85 7.64
N TYR A 146 1.15 29.67 6.85
CA TYR A 146 1.10 28.86 5.62
C TYR A 146 1.76 27.52 5.86
N LEU A 147 1.00 26.44 5.63
CA LEU A 147 1.53 25.09 5.49
C LEU A 147 1.63 24.79 3.99
N THR A 148 2.80 24.41 3.53
CA THR A 148 2.99 23.98 2.15
C THR A 148 3.11 22.47 2.12
N PHE A 149 2.20 21.84 1.38
CA PHE A 149 2.28 20.43 1.06
C PHE A 149 2.74 20.30 -0.37
N THR A 150 3.79 19.54 -0.61
CA THR A 150 4.25 19.22 -1.95
C THR A 150 4.10 17.72 -2.16
N ASP A 151 3.25 17.34 -3.12
CA ASP A 151 3.11 15.97 -3.58
C ASP A 151 3.45 15.91 -5.07
N THR A 152 4.37 15.04 -5.43
CA THR A 152 4.75 14.82 -6.83
C THR A 152 3.88 13.71 -7.39
N LEU A 153 2.95 14.08 -8.25
CA LEU A 153 2.12 13.12 -8.96
C LEU A 153 2.96 12.28 -9.92
N GLY A 154 2.62 10.99 -10.04
CA GLY A 154 3.19 10.13 -11.06
C GLY A 154 2.78 10.56 -12.47
N ASP A 155 3.59 10.20 -13.48
CA ASP A 155 3.45 10.60 -14.90
C ASP A 155 2.07 10.32 -15.52
N TYR A 156 1.27 9.46 -14.91
CA TYR A 156 -0.06 9.08 -15.39
C TYR A 156 -1.20 9.52 -14.45
N THR A 157 -0.91 10.43 -13.53
CA THR A 157 -1.86 10.90 -12.52
C THR A 157 -2.17 12.37 -12.73
N GLU A 158 -3.44 12.72 -12.79
CA GLU A 158 -3.93 14.09 -12.94
C GLU A 158 -4.87 14.42 -11.79
N VAL A 159 -4.66 15.56 -11.12
CA VAL A 159 -5.63 16.09 -10.16
C VAL A 159 -6.77 16.73 -10.93
N LYS A 160 -7.94 16.10 -10.90
CA LYS A 160 -9.14 16.67 -11.56
C LYS A 160 -9.88 17.66 -10.69
N ASN A 161 -9.85 17.47 -9.38
CA ASN A 161 -10.56 18.34 -8.45
C ASN A 161 -10.09 18.09 -7.00
N PHE A 162 -9.98 19.17 -6.22
CA PHE A 162 -9.89 19.08 -4.76
C PHE A 162 -11.29 19.28 -4.18
N LYS A 163 -11.71 18.40 -3.26
CA LYS A 163 -12.99 18.58 -2.55
C LYS A 163 -12.80 19.41 -1.30
N SER A 164 -11.86 19.06 -0.48
CA SER A 164 -11.49 19.79 0.73
C SER A 164 -10.13 19.30 1.22
N ILE A 165 -9.49 20.07 2.09
CA ILE A 165 -8.35 19.65 2.91
C ILE A 165 -8.80 19.71 4.35
N VAL A 166 -8.54 18.64 5.10
CA VAL A 166 -8.75 18.61 6.55
C VAL A 166 -7.39 18.58 7.23
N PHE A 167 -7.12 19.54 8.11
CA PHE A 167 -5.90 19.58 8.89
C PHE A 167 -6.24 19.90 10.36
N ALA A 168 -5.69 19.12 11.27
CA ALA A 168 -5.95 19.23 12.72
C ALA A 168 -7.45 19.19 13.10
N GLY A 169 -8.28 18.53 12.29
CA GLY A 169 -9.73 18.42 12.50
C GLY A 169 -10.55 19.56 11.90
N GLU A 170 -9.91 20.55 11.29
CA GLU A 170 -10.56 21.67 10.61
C GLU A 170 -10.60 21.48 9.10
N GLU A 171 -11.71 21.85 8.47
CA GLU A 171 -11.88 21.80 7.03
C GLU A 171 -11.49 23.13 6.38
N PHE A 172 -10.60 23.05 5.39
CA PHE A 172 -10.11 24.21 4.63
C PHE A 172 -10.77 24.26 3.26
N THR A 173 -11.28 25.41 2.89
CA THR A 173 -11.93 25.64 1.62
C THR A 173 -10.95 26.18 0.58
N GLN A 174 -10.99 25.65 -0.65
CA GLN A 174 -10.19 26.17 -1.75
C GLN A 174 -10.64 27.58 -2.12
N VAL A 175 -9.70 28.52 -2.11
CA VAL A 175 -9.93 29.94 -2.49
C VAL A 175 -9.36 30.28 -3.86
N SER A 176 -8.33 29.58 -4.31
CA SER A 176 -7.79 29.76 -5.67
C SER A 176 -7.11 28.50 -6.20
N ALA A 177 -6.98 28.44 -7.54
CA ALA A 177 -6.16 27.50 -8.27
C ALA A 177 -5.45 28.27 -9.39
N THR A 178 -4.14 28.33 -9.36
CA THR A 178 -3.35 29.13 -10.30
C THR A 178 -2.35 28.21 -11.02
N PRO A 179 -2.50 27.96 -12.34
CA PRO A 179 -1.50 27.23 -13.10
C PRO A 179 -0.23 28.04 -13.28
N SER A 180 0.91 27.36 -13.34
CA SER A 180 2.18 27.94 -13.76
C SER A 180 2.11 28.41 -15.23
N GLY A 181 2.98 29.35 -15.61
CA GLY A 181 2.98 29.89 -16.96
C GLY A 181 3.29 28.86 -18.07
N ASP A 182 3.92 27.75 -17.72
CA ASP A 182 4.22 26.62 -18.60
C ASP A 182 3.18 25.49 -18.52
N GLY A 183 2.20 25.62 -17.62
CA GLY A 183 1.16 24.63 -17.40
C GLY A 183 1.62 23.32 -16.70
N SER A 184 2.88 23.25 -16.26
CA SER A 184 3.45 22.03 -15.65
C SER A 184 2.99 21.81 -14.21
N THR A 185 2.57 22.88 -13.52
CA THR A 185 2.12 22.84 -12.12
C THR A 185 0.86 23.68 -11.91
N THR A 186 0.11 23.38 -10.87
CA THR A 186 -1.03 24.21 -10.43
C THR A 186 -0.91 24.42 -8.92
N THR A 187 -0.91 25.67 -8.50
CA THR A 187 -0.91 26.05 -7.08
C THR A 187 -2.38 26.20 -6.63
N TYR A 188 -2.75 25.41 -5.63
CA TYR A 188 -4.04 25.51 -4.97
C TYR A 188 -3.85 26.20 -3.63
N VAL A 189 -4.70 27.17 -3.31
CA VAL A 189 -4.72 27.87 -2.03
C VAL A 189 -6.02 27.55 -1.31
N PHE A 190 -5.88 27.12 -0.05
CA PHE A 190 -6.99 26.83 0.83
C PHE A 190 -6.95 27.79 2.02
N GLN A 191 -8.12 28.16 2.50
CA GLN A 191 -8.27 29.01 3.68
C GLN A 191 -9.23 28.35 4.66
N GLY A 192 -8.77 28.21 5.90
CA GLY A 192 -9.57 27.82 7.06
C GLY A 192 -9.78 28.99 8.00
N SER A 193 -10.83 28.94 8.80
CA SER A 193 -10.98 29.82 9.95
C SER A 193 -10.23 29.22 11.11
N VAL A 194 -9.05 29.74 11.41
CA VAL A 194 -8.39 29.43 12.67
C VAL A 194 -9.04 30.33 13.72
N ASP A 195 -9.80 29.72 14.61
CA ASP A 195 -10.27 30.40 15.82
C ASP A 195 -9.05 30.56 16.73
N ASN A 196 -8.50 31.75 16.78
CA ASN A 196 -7.28 32.02 17.52
C ASN A 196 -7.47 32.05 19.04
N GLY A 197 -8.57 31.50 19.55
CA GLY A 197 -8.73 31.23 20.99
C GLY A 197 -8.40 32.40 21.91
N ASN A 198 -8.58 33.61 21.45
CA ASN A 198 -8.48 34.78 22.27
C ASN A 198 -9.90 35.19 22.72
N ASP A 199 -10.31 34.61 23.82
CA ASP A 199 -11.21 35.27 24.76
C ASP A 199 -10.41 35.93 25.90
#